data_d7fe2732e72d1a405a3873f4447d45dd
#
_entry.id   d7fe2732e72d1a405a3873f4447d45dd
#
_cell.length_a   1.000
_cell.length_b   1.000
_cell.length_c   1.000
_cell.angle_alpha   90.00
_cell.angle_beta   90.00
_cell.angle_gamma   90.00
#
_symmetry.space_group_name_H-M   'P 1'
#
loop_
_entity.id
_entity.type
_entity.pdbx_description
1 polymer ?
#
loop_
_entity_poly.entity_id
_entity_poly.type
_entity_poly.pdbx_seq_one_letter_code
_entity_poly.pdbx_strand_id
1 'polypeptide(L)'
;MEGGLTFGFEKLICDIEALQTMAEMFNPTSAAIEEQAYKAIKDVAPGGHFFATEHTMDRFDKEFYTPIVADLNNYGTWEANGSLSSDKRATRVWQEALHNFEPPKKSGEFSGRAQNLIIELKEQGGAYPVS
;
A
#
# COMPACT_ATOMS: atom_id res chain seq x y z
N MET A 1 0.96 -15.24 -3.44
CA MET A 1 1.68 -16.45 -2.97
C MET A 1 2.84 -16.69 -3.91
N GLU A 2 4.03 -16.83 -3.41
CA GLU A 2 5.22 -17.02 -4.21
C GLU A 2 5.28 -18.47 -4.70
N GLY A 3 5.36 -18.66 -6.03
CA GLY A 3 5.32 -19.98 -6.65
C GLY A 3 4.08 -20.83 -6.34
N GLY A 4 3.04 -20.23 -5.78
CA GLY A 4 1.82 -20.95 -5.38
C GLY A 4 1.95 -21.78 -4.07
N LEU A 5 3.14 -21.85 -3.49
CA LEU A 5 3.44 -22.73 -2.35
C LEU A 5 3.81 -21.99 -1.07
N THR A 6 4.35 -20.78 -1.15
CA THR A 6 4.86 -20.04 0.01
C THR A 6 4.18 -18.69 0.14
N PHE A 7 3.85 -18.31 1.36
CA PHE A 7 3.36 -16.98 1.72
C PHE A 7 4.48 -16.22 2.44
N GLY A 8 4.84 -15.03 1.91
CA GLY A 8 5.79 -14.12 2.54
C GLY A 8 5.11 -12.78 2.83
N PHE A 9 5.28 -12.25 4.04
CA PHE A 9 4.70 -10.96 4.41
C PHE A 9 5.29 -9.81 3.59
N GLU A 10 6.59 -9.85 3.32
CA GLU A 10 7.28 -8.87 2.47
C GLU A 10 6.67 -8.84 1.07
N LYS A 11 6.48 -10.03 0.50
CA LYS A 11 5.86 -10.17 -0.82
C LYS A 11 4.43 -9.64 -0.82
N LEU A 12 3.65 -9.91 0.23
CA LEU A 12 2.28 -9.38 0.37
C LEU A 12 2.28 -7.85 0.35
N ILE A 13 3.15 -7.19 1.11
CA ILE A 13 3.23 -5.72 1.15
C ILE A 13 3.64 -5.16 -0.22
N CYS A 14 4.63 -5.76 -0.88
CA CYS A 14 5.04 -5.35 -2.23
C CYS A 14 3.91 -5.55 -3.26
N ASP A 15 3.14 -6.63 -3.16
CA ASP A 15 2.00 -6.87 -4.05
C ASP A 15 0.85 -5.88 -3.80
N ILE A 16 0.60 -5.51 -2.54
CA ILE A 16 -0.37 -4.47 -2.21
C ILE A 16 0.03 -3.14 -2.85
N GLU A 17 1.29 -2.73 -2.73
CA GLU A 17 1.78 -1.51 -3.39
C GLU A 17 1.63 -1.58 -4.91
N ALA A 18 2.02 -2.69 -5.53
CA ALA A 18 1.88 -2.86 -6.97
C ALA A 18 0.41 -2.76 -7.42
N LEU A 19 -0.52 -3.39 -6.68
CA LEU A 19 -1.95 -3.31 -6.96
C LEU A 19 -2.50 -1.91 -6.76
N GLN A 20 -2.09 -1.19 -5.73
CA GLN A 20 -2.50 0.20 -5.50
C GLN A 20 -1.98 1.13 -6.60
N THR A 21 -0.71 0.98 -7.00
CA THR A 21 -0.13 1.72 -8.12
C THR A 21 -0.90 1.45 -9.42
N MET A 22 -1.27 0.19 -9.67
CA MET A 22 -2.10 -0.16 -10.82
C MET A 22 -3.51 0.41 -10.73
N ALA A 23 -4.10 0.45 -9.54
CA ALA A 23 -5.44 1.00 -9.32
C ALA A 23 -5.51 2.49 -9.69
N GLU A 24 -4.45 3.26 -9.44
CA GLU A 24 -4.36 4.66 -9.88
C GLU A 24 -4.49 4.82 -11.41
N MET A 25 -4.01 3.86 -12.18
CA MET A 25 -4.14 3.89 -13.64
C MET A 25 -5.60 3.77 -14.12
N PHE A 26 -6.48 3.23 -13.28
CA PHE A 26 -7.91 3.09 -13.59
C PHE A 26 -8.75 4.26 -13.05
N ASN A 27 -8.15 5.18 -12.30
CA ASN A 27 -8.82 6.39 -11.88
C ASN A 27 -9.07 7.29 -13.10
N PRO A 28 -10.32 7.69 -13.38
CA PRO A 28 -10.59 8.54 -14.52
C PRO A 28 -9.96 9.92 -14.32
N THR A 29 -9.14 10.33 -15.27
CA THR A 29 -8.60 11.69 -15.29
C THR A 29 -9.69 12.66 -15.70
N SER A 30 -9.89 13.72 -14.95
CA SER A 30 -10.82 14.79 -15.33
C SER A 30 -10.32 15.53 -16.56
N ALA A 31 -11.19 15.71 -17.55
CA ALA A 31 -10.91 16.53 -18.73
C ALA A 31 -11.49 17.96 -18.61
N ALA A 32 -11.84 18.41 -17.39
CA ALA A 32 -12.31 19.76 -17.16
C ALA A 32 -11.28 20.80 -17.62
N ILE A 33 -11.74 21.97 -18.04
CA ILE A 33 -10.85 23.03 -18.56
C ILE A 33 -9.84 23.46 -17.52
N GLU A 34 -10.22 23.50 -16.25
CA GLU A 34 -9.36 23.82 -15.12
C GLU A 34 -8.21 22.80 -14.95
N GLU A 35 -8.50 21.52 -15.20
CA GLU A 35 -7.52 20.41 -15.09
C GLU A 35 -6.55 20.37 -16.28
N GLN A 36 -6.91 20.96 -17.41
CA GLN A 36 -6.01 21.04 -18.58
C GLN A 36 -4.86 22.04 -18.40
N ALA A 37 -4.82 22.78 -17.30
CA ALA A 37 -3.76 23.73 -16.93
C ALA A 37 -3.47 24.80 -18.02
N TYR A 38 -4.41 25.10 -18.88
CA TYR A 38 -4.22 26.01 -20.03
C TYR A 38 -3.73 27.39 -19.59
N LYS A 39 -4.24 27.90 -18.46
CA LYS A 39 -3.78 29.17 -17.87
C LYS A 39 -2.28 29.07 -17.47
N ALA A 40 -1.91 28.01 -16.77
CA ALA A 40 -0.52 27.82 -16.36
C ALA A 40 0.41 27.72 -17.57
N ILE A 41 0.02 27.00 -18.62
CA ILE A 41 0.78 26.89 -19.88
C ILE A 41 0.97 28.26 -20.52
N LYS A 42 -0.08 29.09 -20.53
CA LYS A 42 -0.06 30.44 -21.10
C LYS A 42 0.80 31.41 -20.30
N ASP A 43 0.77 31.28 -18.98
CA ASP A 43 1.47 32.19 -18.06
C ASP A 43 2.99 31.88 -17.95
N VAL A 44 3.38 30.62 -18.25
CA VAL A 44 4.79 30.21 -18.29
C VAL A 44 5.40 30.59 -19.65
N ALA A 45 6.30 31.57 -19.65
CA ALA A 45 6.99 32.01 -20.87
C ALA A 45 7.97 30.93 -21.38
N PRO A 46 8.36 30.98 -22.67
CA PRO A 46 9.40 30.10 -23.23
C PRO A 46 10.67 30.12 -22.37
N GLY A 47 11.18 28.93 -22.01
CA GLY A 47 12.32 28.76 -21.10
C GLY A 47 11.98 28.85 -19.62
N GLY A 48 10.73 29.13 -19.26
CA GLY A 48 10.23 29.07 -17.88
C GLY A 48 9.99 27.64 -17.39
N HIS A 49 9.61 27.53 -16.12
CA HIS A 49 9.27 26.25 -15.50
C HIS A 49 7.94 26.33 -14.74
N PHE A 50 7.26 25.20 -14.59
CA PHE A 50 5.93 25.14 -13.99
C PHE A 50 5.92 25.10 -12.45
N PHE A 51 7.07 24.91 -11.80
CA PHE A 51 7.13 24.76 -10.33
C PHE A 51 6.55 25.94 -9.54
N ALA A 52 6.54 27.13 -10.11
CA ALA A 52 5.99 28.32 -9.45
C ALA A 52 4.53 28.58 -9.81
N THR A 53 3.88 27.73 -10.61
CA THR A 53 2.48 27.91 -10.95
C THR A 53 1.58 27.34 -9.83
N GLU A 54 0.49 28.05 -9.53
CA GLU A 54 -0.52 27.61 -8.58
C GLU A 54 -1.05 26.22 -8.91
N HIS A 55 -1.30 25.93 -10.19
CA HIS A 55 -1.75 24.64 -10.67
C HIS A 55 -0.82 23.49 -10.26
N THR A 56 0.49 23.67 -10.39
CA THR A 56 1.48 22.65 -9.98
C THR A 56 1.56 22.53 -8.47
N MET A 57 1.58 23.67 -7.76
CA MET A 57 1.70 23.69 -6.30
C MET A 57 0.51 23.04 -5.59
N ASP A 58 -0.69 23.14 -6.16
CA ASP A 58 -1.90 22.54 -5.60
C ASP A 58 -1.98 21.01 -5.81
N ARG A 59 -1.20 20.47 -6.76
CA ARG A 59 -1.34 19.10 -7.24
C ARG A 59 -0.13 18.20 -7.04
N PHE A 60 1.06 18.76 -6.92
CA PHE A 60 2.31 17.98 -6.95
C PHE A 60 2.38 16.88 -5.88
N ASP A 61 1.69 17.04 -4.75
CA ASP A 61 1.66 16.10 -3.63
C ASP A 61 0.40 15.21 -3.59
N LYS A 62 -0.59 15.49 -4.46
CA LYS A 62 -1.90 14.83 -4.43
C LYS A 62 -2.16 13.92 -5.63
N GLU A 63 -1.57 14.28 -6.78
CA GLU A 63 -1.85 13.61 -8.06
C GLU A 63 -1.01 12.34 -8.27
N PHE A 64 -0.06 12.07 -7.39
CA PHE A 64 0.80 10.90 -7.50
C PHE A 64 0.56 9.94 -6.35
N TYR A 65 0.53 8.66 -6.66
CA TYR A 65 0.48 7.62 -5.65
C TYR A 65 1.65 7.76 -4.67
N THR A 66 1.34 7.79 -3.38
CA THR A 66 2.37 7.77 -2.32
C THR A 66 2.72 6.32 -2.00
N PRO A 67 3.93 5.86 -2.33
CA PRO A 67 4.29 4.46 -2.15
C PRO A 67 4.44 4.07 -0.68
N ILE A 68 4.19 2.80 -0.39
CA ILE A 68 4.38 2.19 0.94
C ILE A 68 5.84 1.79 1.13
N VAL A 69 6.45 1.18 0.11
CA VAL A 69 7.81 0.62 0.20
C VAL A 69 8.77 1.15 -0.88
N ALA A 70 8.28 1.72 -1.99
CA ALA A 70 9.15 2.32 -2.98
C ALA A 70 9.81 3.61 -2.44
N ASP A 71 11.04 3.87 -2.85
CA ASP A 71 11.79 5.06 -2.46
C ASP A 71 11.81 6.06 -3.62
N LEU A 72 11.24 7.22 -3.41
CA LEU A 72 11.19 8.30 -4.40
C LEU A 72 12.36 9.28 -4.28
N ASN A 73 13.27 9.05 -3.32
CA ASN A 73 14.46 9.88 -3.16
C ASN A 73 15.45 9.70 -4.33
N ASN A 74 16.28 10.69 -4.55
CA ASN A 74 17.42 10.50 -5.44
C ASN A 74 18.44 9.51 -4.83
N TYR A 75 19.33 9.00 -5.68
CA TYR A 75 20.30 7.96 -5.28
C TYR A 75 21.13 8.36 -4.05
N GLY A 76 21.67 9.59 -4.02
CA GLY A 76 22.51 10.05 -2.91
C GLY A 76 21.77 10.09 -1.57
N THR A 77 20.51 10.51 -1.58
CA THR A 77 19.67 10.52 -0.38
C THR A 77 19.33 9.10 0.04
N TRP A 78 18.98 8.21 -0.91
CA TRP A 78 18.73 6.81 -0.63
C TRP A 78 19.97 6.11 -0.03
N GLU A 79 21.16 6.37 -0.59
CA GLU A 79 22.42 5.84 -0.07
C GLU A 79 22.70 6.34 1.35
N ALA A 80 22.56 7.64 1.59
CA ALA A 80 22.74 8.25 2.92
C ALA A 80 21.76 7.70 3.95
N ASN A 81 20.55 7.30 3.53
CA ASN A 81 19.53 6.68 4.38
C ASN A 81 19.73 5.17 4.59
N GLY A 82 20.87 4.61 4.16
CA GLY A 82 21.25 3.22 4.41
C GLY A 82 20.86 2.22 3.33
N SER A 83 20.58 2.69 2.12
CA SER A 83 20.35 1.85 0.92
C SER A 83 19.34 0.72 1.13
N LEU A 84 18.24 1.00 1.81
CA LEU A 84 17.24 -0.01 2.13
C LEU A 84 16.48 -0.44 0.86
N SER A 85 16.51 -1.73 0.58
CA SER A 85 15.71 -2.37 -0.47
C SER A 85 14.22 -2.44 -0.09
N SER A 86 13.34 -2.63 -1.07
CA SER A 86 11.89 -2.68 -0.86
C SER A 86 11.45 -3.79 0.09
N ASP A 87 12.10 -4.97 0.03
CA ASP A 87 11.85 -6.09 0.95
C ASP A 87 12.12 -5.73 2.40
N LYS A 88 13.25 -5.05 2.68
CA LYS A 88 13.59 -4.59 4.03
C LYS A 88 12.62 -3.52 4.54
N ARG A 89 12.14 -2.65 3.65
CA ARG A 89 11.08 -1.70 4.02
C ARG A 89 9.75 -2.41 4.27
N ALA A 90 9.39 -3.37 3.43
CA ALA A 90 8.22 -4.21 3.62
C ALA A 90 8.25 -4.96 4.96
N THR A 91 9.42 -5.45 5.37
CA THR A 91 9.61 -6.08 6.69
C THR A 91 9.21 -5.13 7.82
N ARG A 92 9.63 -3.87 7.76
CA ARG A 92 9.25 -2.88 8.79
C ARG A 92 7.74 -2.64 8.80
N VAL A 93 7.13 -2.51 7.63
CA VAL A 93 5.69 -2.24 7.50
C VAL A 93 4.85 -3.35 8.12
N TRP A 94 5.13 -4.62 7.78
CA TRP A 94 4.31 -5.71 8.33
C TRP A 94 4.58 -5.93 9.83
N GLN A 95 5.82 -5.74 10.31
CA GLN A 95 6.14 -5.83 11.75
C GLN A 95 5.40 -4.76 12.55
N GLU A 96 5.37 -3.53 12.05
CA GLU A 96 4.64 -2.42 12.68
C GLU A 96 3.13 -2.69 12.66
N ALA A 97 2.59 -3.19 11.55
CA ALA A 97 1.18 -3.55 11.45
C ALA A 97 0.78 -4.63 12.47
N LEU A 98 1.62 -5.65 12.67
CA LEU A 98 1.37 -6.69 13.67
C LEU A 98 1.51 -6.16 15.10
N HIS A 99 2.49 -5.29 15.35
CA HIS A 99 2.69 -4.69 16.67
C HIS A 99 1.49 -3.82 17.09
N ASN A 100 0.92 -3.09 16.15
CA ASN A 100 -0.22 -2.20 16.38
C ASN A 100 -1.58 -2.88 16.17
N PHE A 101 -1.59 -4.19 15.92
CA PHE A 101 -2.83 -4.89 15.64
C PHE A 101 -3.71 -4.97 16.89
N GLU A 102 -4.90 -4.40 16.79
CA GLU A 102 -5.96 -4.56 17.77
C GLU A 102 -7.04 -5.49 17.21
N PRO A 103 -7.37 -6.58 17.91
CA PRO A 103 -8.45 -7.47 17.46
C PRO A 103 -9.77 -6.69 17.36
N PRO A 104 -10.59 -6.94 16.34
CA PRO A 104 -11.93 -6.35 16.27
C PRO A 104 -12.74 -6.63 17.55
N LYS A 105 -13.45 -5.64 18.07
CA LYS A 105 -14.22 -5.74 19.34
C LYS A 105 -15.16 -6.95 19.40
N LYS A 106 -15.67 -7.41 18.25
CA LYS A 106 -16.53 -8.59 18.12
C LYS A 106 -15.76 -9.93 18.01
N SER A 107 -14.43 -9.91 17.89
CA SER A 107 -13.65 -11.14 17.70
C SER A 107 -13.66 -12.04 18.93
N GLY A 108 -13.71 -11.47 20.14
CA GLY A 108 -13.77 -12.24 21.37
C GLY A 108 -15.01 -13.13 21.48
N GLU A 109 -16.17 -12.62 21.08
CA GLU A 109 -17.42 -13.37 21.06
C GLU A 109 -17.41 -14.48 20.01
N PHE A 110 -16.92 -14.18 18.79
CA PHE A 110 -16.79 -15.19 17.74
C PHE A 110 -15.73 -16.23 18.07
N SER A 111 -14.59 -15.82 18.65
CA SER A 111 -13.52 -16.73 19.06
C SER A 111 -14.01 -17.71 20.13
N GLY A 112 -14.75 -17.25 21.13
CA GLY A 112 -15.35 -18.11 22.15
C GLY A 112 -16.33 -19.13 21.57
N ARG A 113 -17.21 -18.70 20.66
CA ARG A 113 -18.15 -19.60 19.97
C ARG A 113 -17.42 -20.61 19.09
N ALA A 114 -16.39 -20.19 18.34
CA ALA A 114 -15.61 -21.09 17.51
C ALA A 114 -14.84 -22.12 18.35
N GLN A 115 -14.24 -21.72 19.45
CA GLN A 115 -13.57 -22.64 20.37
C GLN A 115 -14.53 -23.68 20.97
N ASN A 116 -15.70 -23.25 21.44
CA ASN A 116 -16.70 -24.16 21.96
C ASN A 116 -17.18 -25.18 20.89
N LEU A 117 -17.38 -24.70 19.65
CA LEU A 117 -17.73 -25.58 18.54
C LEU A 117 -16.62 -26.60 18.22
N ILE A 118 -15.35 -26.15 18.25
CA ILE A 118 -14.20 -27.04 18.03
C ILE A 118 -14.12 -28.11 19.13
N ILE A 119 -14.35 -27.74 20.38
CA ILE A 119 -14.35 -28.68 21.51
C ILE A 119 -15.48 -29.71 21.31
N GLU A 120 -16.68 -29.26 21.02
CA GLU A 120 -17.85 -30.12 20.78
C GLU A 120 -17.62 -31.09 19.61
N LEU A 121 -17.06 -30.59 18.48
CA LEU A 121 -16.73 -31.44 17.33
C LEU A 121 -15.63 -32.46 17.65
N LYS A 122 -14.66 -32.11 18.50
CA LYS A 122 -13.61 -33.04 18.93
C LYS A 122 -14.20 -34.15 19.82
N GLU A 123 -15.14 -33.82 20.72
CA GLU A 123 -15.84 -34.79 21.57
C GLU A 123 -16.72 -35.73 20.74
N GLN A 124 -17.30 -35.25 19.65
CA GLN A 124 -18.09 -36.03 18.70
C GLN A 124 -17.27 -36.89 17.74
N GLY A 125 -15.94 -36.87 17.88
CA GLY A 125 -15.04 -37.69 17.07
C GLY A 125 -14.42 -37.01 15.85
N GLY A 126 -14.56 -35.67 15.71
CA GLY A 126 -13.86 -34.76 14.78
C GLY A 126 -13.48 -35.30 13.38
N ALA A 127 -13.14 -34.43 12.45
CA ALA A 127 -12.59 -34.87 11.16
C ALA A 127 -11.19 -35.46 11.37
N TYR A 128 -10.93 -36.63 10.78
CA TYR A 128 -9.59 -37.19 10.76
C TYR A 128 -8.62 -36.24 10.06
N PRO A 129 -7.38 -36.08 10.56
CA PRO A 129 -6.38 -35.28 9.87
C PRO A 129 -6.18 -35.85 8.46
N VAL A 130 -6.26 -34.99 7.46
CA VAL A 130 -5.97 -35.36 6.08
C VAL A 130 -4.47 -35.63 6.01
N SER A 131 -4.11 -36.87 5.74
CA SER A 131 -2.72 -37.31 5.55
C SER A 131 -2.13 -36.78 4.24
#